data_4218ed167c92a305c315b043a0136701
#
_entry.id   4218ed167c92a305c315b043a0136701
#
_cell.length_a   1.000
_cell.length_b   1.000
_cell.length_c   1.000
_cell.angle_alpha   90.00
_cell.angle_beta   90.00
_cell.angle_gamma   90.00
#
_symmetry.space_group_name_H-M   'P 1'
#
loop_
_entity.id
_entity.type
_entity.pdbx_description
1 polymer ?
#
loop_
_entity_poly.entity_id
_entity_poly.type
_entity_poly.pdbx_seq_one_letter_code
_entity_poly.pdbx_strand_id
1 'polypeptide(L)'
;VQTGTIHQNFLKSGLIGKVNVWTYKTQDEVNLDLASGRIDAALAAAVAFEDYNAKAGSKLKLVGPTFSGGTFGNGVGVGIRKADSGLLNDFNSAIDTARQKGIIKKLAIKHFGFDASM
;
A
#
# COMPACT_ATOMS: atom_id res chain seq x y z
N VAL A 1 -5.77 -11.39 -2.52
CA VAL A 1 -5.46 -10.01 -2.99
C VAL A 1 -6.73 -9.28 -3.41
N GLN A 2 -6.78 -7.96 -3.21
CA GLN A 2 -7.91 -7.15 -3.69
C GLN A 2 -7.89 -7.02 -5.21
N THR A 3 -9.07 -7.16 -5.83
CA THR A 3 -9.29 -7.04 -7.28
C THR A 3 -9.02 -5.60 -7.77
N GLY A 4 -8.48 -5.47 -8.98
CA GLY A 4 -8.21 -4.17 -9.61
C GLY A 4 -7.01 -3.40 -9.07
N THR A 5 -6.16 -4.04 -8.26
CA THR A 5 -4.97 -3.42 -7.67
C THR A 5 -3.68 -3.79 -8.43
N ILE A 6 -2.65 -2.98 -8.24
CA ILE A 6 -1.28 -3.30 -8.73
C ILE A 6 -0.75 -4.60 -8.14
N HIS A 7 -1.16 -4.93 -6.92
CA HIS A 7 -0.81 -6.18 -6.24
C HIS A 7 -1.38 -7.40 -6.98
N GLN A 8 -2.62 -7.33 -7.47
CA GLN A 8 -3.20 -8.38 -8.30
C GLN A 8 -2.43 -8.56 -9.61
N ASN A 9 -2.08 -7.45 -10.27
CA ASN A 9 -1.31 -7.48 -11.51
C ASN A 9 0.06 -8.13 -11.31
N PHE A 10 0.74 -7.80 -10.21
CA PHE A 10 2.02 -8.41 -9.85
C PHE A 10 1.91 -9.93 -9.68
N LEU A 11 0.92 -10.41 -8.92
CA LEU A 11 0.71 -11.84 -8.73
C LEU A 11 0.39 -12.57 -10.04
N LYS A 12 -0.37 -11.94 -10.94
CA LYS A 12 -0.71 -12.49 -12.27
C LYS A 12 0.47 -12.50 -13.25
N SER A 13 1.51 -11.70 -13.01
CA SER A 13 2.69 -11.64 -13.89
C SER A 13 3.56 -12.90 -13.87
N GLY A 14 3.24 -13.86 -13.01
CA GLY A 14 3.94 -15.15 -12.92
C GLY A 14 5.31 -15.08 -12.22
N LEU A 15 5.65 -13.96 -11.58
CA LEU A 15 6.91 -13.78 -10.83
C LEU A 15 6.94 -14.61 -9.53
N ILE A 16 5.79 -15.01 -9.04
CA ILE A 16 5.65 -15.86 -7.86
C ILE A 16 5.16 -17.22 -8.33
N GLY A 17 6.01 -18.18 -8.42
CA GLY A 17 5.82 -19.61 -8.71
C GLY A 17 4.37 -20.15 -8.82
N LYS A 18 4.12 -21.38 -8.46
CA LYS A 18 2.77 -21.98 -8.48
C LYS A 18 2.02 -21.59 -7.20
N VAL A 19 1.28 -20.48 -7.23
CA VAL A 19 0.37 -20.07 -6.15
C VAL A 19 -1.06 -19.97 -6.67
N ASN A 20 -2.03 -20.33 -5.85
CA ASN A 20 -3.44 -20.12 -6.13
C ASN A 20 -3.81 -18.68 -5.71
N VAL A 21 -4.09 -17.81 -6.65
CA VAL A 21 -4.42 -16.42 -6.37
C VAL A 21 -5.92 -16.26 -6.21
N TRP A 22 -6.37 -15.99 -4.99
CA TRP A 22 -7.75 -15.65 -4.67
C TRP A 22 -7.91 -14.13 -4.72
N THR A 23 -9.00 -13.66 -5.32
CA THR A 23 -9.31 -12.23 -5.48
C THR A 23 -10.59 -11.87 -4.77
N TYR A 24 -10.60 -10.70 -4.13
CA TYR A 24 -11.68 -10.20 -3.29
C TYR A 24 -12.09 -8.81 -3.75
N LYS A 25 -13.30 -8.39 -3.45
CA LYS A 25 -13.79 -7.05 -3.80
C LYS A 25 -13.15 -5.96 -2.92
N THR A 26 -12.89 -6.27 -1.66
CA THR A 26 -12.34 -5.33 -0.68
C THR A 26 -11.11 -5.89 0.01
N GLN A 27 -10.29 -5.00 0.58
CA GLN A 27 -9.15 -5.39 1.41
C GLN A 27 -9.62 -6.01 2.74
N ASP A 28 -10.76 -5.58 3.27
CA ASP A 28 -11.31 -6.13 4.51
C ASP A 28 -11.68 -7.62 4.37
N GLU A 29 -12.23 -8.02 3.22
CA GLU A 29 -12.50 -9.44 2.93
C GLU A 29 -11.20 -10.26 2.88
N VAL A 30 -10.12 -9.72 2.28
CA VAL A 30 -8.79 -10.36 2.29
C VAL A 30 -8.29 -10.55 3.72
N ASN A 31 -8.37 -9.51 4.53
CA ASN A 31 -7.88 -9.52 5.91
C ASN A 31 -8.67 -10.52 6.77
N LEU A 32 -9.98 -10.59 6.57
CA LEU A 32 -10.86 -11.51 7.30
C LEU A 32 -10.51 -12.98 6.97
N ASP A 33 -10.32 -13.28 5.70
CA ASP A 33 -9.99 -14.64 5.27
C ASP A 33 -8.58 -15.05 5.69
N LEU A 34 -7.63 -14.11 5.68
CA LEU A 34 -6.30 -14.34 6.23
C LEU A 34 -6.34 -14.59 7.75
N ALA A 35 -7.08 -13.78 8.50
CA ALA A 35 -7.20 -13.92 9.95
C ALA A 35 -7.91 -15.22 10.36
N SER A 36 -8.83 -15.70 9.53
CA SER A 36 -9.55 -16.98 9.76
C SER A 36 -8.79 -18.22 9.26
N GLY A 37 -7.61 -18.04 8.63
CA GLY A 37 -6.82 -19.13 8.08
C GLY A 37 -7.37 -19.76 6.79
N ARG A 38 -8.29 -19.08 6.09
CA ARG A 38 -8.80 -19.55 4.79
C ARG A 38 -7.82 -19.31 3.65
N ILE A 39 -6.94 -18.34 3.79
CA ILE A 39 -5.81 -18.10 2.90
C ILE A 39 -4.52 -18.04 3.73
N ASP A 40 -3.41 -18.43 3.11
CA ASP A 40 -2.13 -18.56 3.80
C ASP A 40 -1.36 -17.24 3.87
N ALA A 41 -1.54 -16.38 2.86
CA ALA A 41 -0.85 -15.09 2.74
C ALA A 41 -1.67 -14.07 1.95
N ALA A 42 -1.40 -12.78 2.15
CA ALA A 42 -1.96 -11.70 1.38
C ALA A 42 -0.89 -10.73 0.91
N LEU A 43 -1.05 -10.19 -0.29
CA LEU A 43 -0.21 -9.10 -0.82
C LEU A 43 -1.04 -7.82 -0.86
N ALA A 44 -0.59 -6.82 -0.11
CA ALA A 44 -1.26 -5.52 0.02
C ALA A 44 -0.27 -4.42 0.38
N ALA A 45 -0.72 -3.17 0.39
CA ALA A 45 0.07 -2.08 0.94
C ALA A 45 0.24 -2.26 2.46
N ALA A 46 1.47 -2.10 2.96
CA ALA A 46 1.78 -2.30 4.39
C ALA A 46 0.90 -1.44 5.30
N VAL A 47 0.63 -0.19 4.91
CA VAL A 47 -0.20 0.74 5.68
C VAL A 47 -1.63 0.24 5.91
N ALA A 48 -2.24 -0.41 4.91
CA ALA A 48 -3.59 -0.97 5.04
C ALA A 48 -3.61 -2.16 6.01
N PHE A 49 -2.53 -2.89 6.08
CA PHE A 49 -2.38 -4.05 6.94
C PHE A 49 -2.16 -3.66 8.40
N GLU A 50 -1.31 -2.67 8.65
CA GLU A 50 -1.04 -2.16 10.01
C GLU A 50 -2.31 -1.55 10.63
N ASP A 51 -3.10 -0.80 9.84
CA ASP A 51 -4.37 -0.25 10.31
C ASP A 51 -5.36 -1.35 10.73
N TYR A 52 -5.44 -2.44 9.96
CA TYR A 52 -6.25 -3.60 10.33
C TYR A 52 -5.75 -4.27 11.62
N ASN A 53 -4.45 -4.50 11.74
CA ASN A 53 -3.85 -5.10 12.95
C ASN A 53 -4.10 -4.28 14.20
N ALA A 54 -3.96 -2.95 14.10
CA ALA A 54 -4.19 -2.05 15.21
C ALA A 54 -5.65 -2.09 15.71
N LYS A 55 -6.61 -2.23 14.80
CA LYS A 55 -8.04 -2.26 15.12
C LYS A 55 -8.54 -3.62 15.59
N ALA A 56 -8.07 -4.68 14.97
CA ALA A 56 -8.59 -6.04 15.18
C ALA A 56 -7.85 -6.82 16.28
N GLY A 57 -6.75 -6.31 16.83
CA GLY A 57 -5.88 -7.06 17.74
C GLY A 57 -5.38 -8.36 17.12
N SER A 58 -5.23 -8.39 15.78
CA SER A 58 -4.96 -9.59 15.04
C SER A 58 -3.53 -10.07 15.25
N LYS A 59 -3.31 -11.37 15.10
CA LYS A 59 -1.98 -12.01 15.19
C LYS A 59 -1.25 -12.02 13.84
N LEU A 60 -1.73 -11.29 12.86
CA LEU A 60 -1.12 -11.21 11.54
C LEU A 60 0.14 -10.34 11.60
N LYS A 61 1.14 -10.68 10.81
CA LYS A 61 2.40 -9.93 10.73
C LYS A 61 2.85 -9.73 9.30
N LEU A 62 3.54 -8.63 9.05
CA LEU A 62 4.22 -8.40 7.78
C LEU A 62 5.43 -9.34 7.67
N VAL A 63 5.60 -9.96 6.52
CA VAL A 63 6.71 -10.87 6.21
C VAL A 63 7.21 -10.61 4.79
N GLY A 64 8.46 -10.96 4.54
CA GLY A 64 9.10 -10.80 3.25
C GLY A 64 9.63 -9.39 2.98
N PRO A 65 10.22 -9.18 1.78
CA PRO A 65 10.77 -7.89 1.39
C PRO A 65 9.67 -6.88 1.05
N THR A 66 9.98 -5.60 1.19
CA THR A 66 9.17 -4.53 0.60
C THR A 66 9.43 -4.44 -0.91
N PHE A 67 8.36 -4.23 -1.67
CA PHE A 67 8.45 -4.08 -3.12
C PHE A 67 8.31 -2.61 -3.51
N SER A 68 9.19 -2.14 -4.38
CA SER A 68 9.14 -0.79 -4.97
C SER A 68 9.65 -0.83 -6.41
N GLY A 69 9.33 0.18 -7.19
CA GLY A 69 9.67 0.25 -8.61
C GLY A 69 8.87 -0.71 -9.49
N GLY A 70 9.15 -0.73 -10.79
CA GLY A 70 8.43 -1.58 -11.75
C GLY A 70 6.91 -1.43 -11.65
N THR A 71 6.19 -2.52 -11.48
CA THR A 71 4.72 -2.57 -11.34
C THR A 71 4.20 -1.74 -10.15
N PHE A 72 4.99 -1.62 -9.08
CA PHE A 72 4.60 -0.88 -7.87
C PHE A 72 4.86 0.62 -7.96
N GLY A 73 5.61 1.08 -8.98
CA GLY A 73 5.97 2.49 -9.14
C GLY A 73 6.93 2.99 -8.04
N ASN A 74 7.14 4.31 -8.03
CA ASN A 74 8.08 4.97 -7.12
C ASN A 74 7.39 5.57 -5.89
N GLY A 75 6.14 5.22 -5.63
CA GLY A 75 5.37 5.73 -4.49
C GLY A 75 3.94 6.10 -4.86
N VAL A 76 3.28 6.78 -3.94
CA VAL A 76 1.90 7.25 -4.11
C VAL A 76 1.91 8.68 -4.65
N GLY A 77 1.12 8.94 -5.67
CA GLY A 77 1.00 10.25 -6.30
C GLY A 77 -0.42 10.81 -6.25
N VAL A 78 -0.52 12.12 -6.42
CA VAL A 78 -1.80 12.83 -6.59
C VAL A 78 -2.17 12.85 -8.07
N GLY A 79 -3.36 12.37 -8.42
CA GLY A 79 -3.87 12.45 -9.78
C GLY A 79 -4.41 13.85 -10.09
N ILE A 80 -3.86 14.51 -11.12
CA ILE A 80 -4.27 15.85 -11.56
C ILE A 80 -4.59 15.79 -13.06
N ARG A 81 -5.59 16.56 -13.51
CA ARG A 81 -5.90 16.67 -14.94
C ARG A 81 -4.71 17.25 -15.70
N LYS A 82 -4.44 16.73 -16.88
CA LYS A 82 -3.28 17.15 -17.69
C LYS A 82 -3.24 18.63 -18.01
N ALA A 83 -4.42 19.29 -18.09
CA ALA A 83 -4.53 20.72 -18.36
C ALA A 83 -4.20 21.62 -17.14
N ASP A 84 -4.20 21.09 -15.92
CA ASP A 84 -4.08 21.86 -14.68
C ASP A 84 -2.60 21.95 -14.22
N SER A 85 -1.72 22.47 -15.09
CA SER A 85 -0.28 22.59 -14.83
C SER A 85 0.05 23.47 -13.62
N GLY A 86 -0.73 24.54 -13.38
CA GLY A 86 -0.58 25.38 -12.19
C GLY A 86 -0.81 24.59 -10.92
N LEU A 87 -1.91 23.85 -10.85
CA LEU A 87 -2.23 22.99 -9.71
C LEU A 87 -1.17 21.90 -9.49
N LEU A 88 -0.63 21.31 -10.56
CA LEU A 88 0.47 20.36 -10.46
C LEU A 88 1.71 20.95 -9.77
N ASN A 89 2.10 22.17 -10.17
CA ASN A 89 3.24 22.85 -9.57
C ASN A 89 3.01 23.17 -8.08
N ASP A 90 1.79 23.62 -7.74
CA ASP A 90 1.43 23.92 -6.36
C ASP A 90 1.49 22.66 -5.48
N PHE A 91 0.94 21.54 -5.94
CA PHE A 91 1.01 20.27 -5.21
C PHE A 91 2.46 19.78 -5.04
N ASN A 92 3.27 19.81 -6.10
CA ASN A 92 4.66 19.39 -6.01
C ASN A 92 5.44 20.26 -5.01
N SER A 93 5.28 21.58 -5.05
CA SER A 93 5.92 22.52 -4.12
C SER A 93 5.48 22.28 -2.67
N ALA A 94 4.20 22.01 -2.46
CA ALA A 94 3.66 21.72 -1.13
C ALA A 94 4.21 20.38 -0.59
N ILE A 95 4.29 19.34 -1.41
CA ILE A 95 4.85 18.03 -1.05
C ILE A 95 6.33 18.16 -0.70
N ASP A 96 7.11 18.88 -1.51
CA ASP A 96 8.53 19.10 -1.25
C ASP A 96 8.75 19.86 0.06
N THR A 97 7.95 20.89 0.31
CA THR A 97 7.98 21.64 1.58
C THR A 97 7.64 20.74 2.77
N ALA A 98 6.62 19.90 2.64
CA ALA A 98 6.21 18.97 3.70
C ALA A 98 7.27 17.91 3.98
N ARG A 99 7.97 17.44 2.94
CA ARG A 99 9.12 16.54 3.08
C ARG A 99 10.29 17.20 3.82
N GLN A 100 10.70 18.38 3.37
CA GLN A 100 11.81 19.13 3.96
C GLN A 100 11.57 19.46 5.44
N LYS A 101 10.34 19.79 5.80
CA LYS A 101 9.93 20.04 7.20
C LYS A 101 9.70 18.77 8.02
N GLY A 102 9.88 17.58 7.46
CA GLY A 102 9.65 16.30 8.12
C GLY A 102 8.19 16.01 8.50
N ILE A 103 7.24 16.78 7.94
CA ILE A 103 5.81 16.65 8.27
C ILE A 103 5.30 15.28 7.83
N ILE A 104 5.64 14.84 6.61
CA ILE A 104 5.20 13.54 6.06
C ILE A 104 5.73 12.42 6.93
N LYS A 105 7.02 12.43 7.26
CA LYS A 105 7.65 11.45 8.15
C LYS A 105 6.95 11.40 9.52
N LYS A 106 6.73 12.55 10.14
CA LYS A 106 6.07 12.65 11.45
C LYS A 106 4.67 12.04 11.42
N LEU A 107 3.89 12.34 10.37
CA LEU A 107 2.55 11.81 10.22
C LEU A 107 2.58 10.30 9.92
N ALA A 108 3.51 9.84 9.07
CA ALA A 108 3.66 8.42 8.78
C ALA A 108 3.95 7.62 10.05
N ILE A 109 4.91 8.03 10.84
CA ILE A 109 5.24 7.38 12.13
C ILE A 109 4.04 7.41 13.09
N LYS A 110 3.34 8.55 13.17
CA LYS A 110 2.18 8.71 14.06
C LYS A 110 1.04 7.75 13.70
N HIS A 111 0.74 7.60 12.42
CA HIS A 111 -0.45 6.89 11.97
C HIS A 111 -0.20 5.44 11.54
N PHE A 112 1.01 5.11 11.10
CA PHE A 112 1.36 3.78 10.58
C PHE A 112 2.43 3.06 11.41
N GLY A 113 3.06 3.74 12.37
CA GLY A 113 4.11 3.15 13.19
C GLY A 113 5.48 3.06 12.52
N PHE A 114 5.60 3.42 11.24
CA PHE A 114 6.87 3.41 10.48
C PHE A 114 6.98 4.60 9.52
N ASP A 115 8.19 4.86 9.03
CA ASP A 115 8.46 5.93 8.07
C ASP A 115 8.06 5.50 6.65
N ALA A 116 6.93 6.00 6.17
CA ALA A 116 6.43 5.77 4.81
C ALA A 116 6.73 6.97 3.86
N SER A 117 7.68 7.84 4.21
CA SER A 117 7.97 9.10 3.47
C SER A 117 9.01 8.94 2.36
N MET A 118 9.50 7.73 2.12
CA MET A 118 10.51 7.43 1.11
C MET A 118 9.97 7.59 -0.30
#